data_06d86234aade3bac1f2c5a7a5a09d7eb
#
_entry.id   06d86234aade3bac1f2c5a7a5a09d7eb
#
_cell.length_a   1.000
_cell.length_b   1.000
_cell.length_c   1.000
_cell.angle_alpha   90.00
_cell.angle_beta   90.00
_cell.angle_gamma   90.00
#
_symmetry.space_group_name_H-M   'P 1'
#
loop_
_entity.id
_entity.type
_entity.pdbx_description
1 polymer ?
#
loop_
_entity_poly.entity_id
_entity_poly.type
_entity_poly.pdbx_seq_one_letter_code
_entity_poly.pdbx_strand_id
1 'polypeptide(L)' 'IDKALLRMAVYEVLYRLDIPIEAILSEAVALASEYSTEQSSRFINGVVGSISEETRTNSN' A
#
# COMPACT_ATOMS: atom_id res chain seq x y z
N ILE A 1 -16.12 -5.23 -7.41
CA ILE A 1 -14.74 -4.72 -7.44
C ILE A 1 -14.14 -4.77 -6.04
N ASP A 2 -12.92 -5.23 -5.97
CA ASP A 2 -12.19 -5.31 -4.72
C ASP A 2 -11.63 -3.92 -4.36
N LYS A 3 -12.21 -3.30 -3.36
CA LYS A 3 -11.80 -1.95 -2.94
C LYS A 3 -10.37 -1.93 -2.42
N ALA A 4 -9.94 -3.00 -1.76
CA ALA A 4 -8.58 -3.07 -1.24
C ALA A 4 -7.57 -3.08 -2.38
N LEU A 5 -7.87 -3.79 -3.46
CA LEU A 5 -7.00 -3.84 -4.62
C LEU A 5 -6.87 -2.48 -5.30
N LEU A 6 -7.98 -1.76 -5.43
CA LEU A 6 -7.96 -0.40 -5.98
C LEU A 6 -7.13 0.54 -5.12
N ARG A 7 -7.27 0.44 -3.81
CA ARG A 7 -6.52 1.29 -2.89
C ARG A 7 -5.03 0.98 -2.93
N MET A 8 -4.68 -0.30 -3.07
CA MET A 8 -3.28 -0.68 -3.24
C MET A 8 -2.67 -0.02 -4.48
N ALA A 9 -3.41 0.01 -5.58
CA ALA A 9 -2.94 0.64 -6.80
C ALA A 9 -2.72 2.13 -6.62
N VAL A 10 -3.61 2.80 -5.88
CA VAL A 10 -3.45 4.23 -5.58
C VAL A 10 -2.18 4.47 -4.77
N TYR A 11 -1.91 3.64 -3.77
CA TYR A 11 -0.72 3.81 -2.95
C TYR A 11 0.56 3.58 -3.75
N GLU A 12 0.54 2.66 -4.71
CA GLU A 12 1.67 2.49 -5.62
C GLU A 12 1.96 3.74 -6.42
N VAL A 13 0.90 4.38 -6.93
CA VAL A 13 1.04 5.62 -7.69
C VAL A 13 1.61 6.73 -6.80
N LEU A 14 1.13 6.84 -5.57
CA LEU A 14 1.64 7.83 -4.63
C LEU A 14 3.13 7.62 -4.37
N TYR A 15 3.56 6.38 -4.26
CA TYR A 15 4.97 6.08 -4.05
C TYR A 15 5.80 6.57 -5.24
N ARG A 16 5.30 6.38 -6.46
CA ARG A 16 6.00 6.83 -7.67
C ARG A 16 6.07 8.34 -7.79
N LEU A 17 5.15 9.04 -7.12
CA LEU A 17 5.12 10.51 -7.11
C LEU A 17 6.01 11.09 -6.00
N ASP A 18 6.90 10.28 -5.42
CA ASP A 18 7.83 10.70 -4.36
C ASP A 18 7.15 11.08 -3.05
N ILE A 19 5.96 10.59 -2.81
CA ILE A 19 5.35 10.73 -1.49
C ILE A 19 6.11 9.82 -0.52
N PRO A 20 6.52 10.31 0.65
CA PRO A 20 7.28 9.48 1.60
C PRO A 20 6.52 8.21 1.96
N ILE A 21 7.24 7.08 1.99
CA ILE A 21 6.62 5.79 2.29
C ILE A 21 5.95 5.79 3.66
N GLU A 22 6.51 6.52 4.62
CA GLU A 22 5.93 6.61 5.96
C GLU A 22 4.54 7.22 5.94
N ALA A 23 4.35 8.26 5.11
CA ALA A 23 3.06 8.89 4.95
C ALA A 23 2.06 7.93 4.26
N ILE A 24 2.54 7.19 3.25
CA ILE A 24 1.71 6.23 2.53
C ILE A 24 1.24 5.13 3.48
N LEU A 25 2.15 4.56 4.25
CA LEU A 25 1.82 3.49 5.18
C LEU A 25 0.91 3.96 6.30
N SER A 26 1.11 5.19 6.77
CA SER A 26 0.26 5.78 7.80
C SER A 26 -1.19 5.87 7.31
N GLU A 27 -1.38 6.35 6.09
CA GLU A 27 -2.71 6.42 5.47
C GLU A 27 -3.29 5.02 5.27
N ALA A 28 -2.47 4.10 4.81
CA ALA A 28 -2.93 2.73 4.57
C ALA A 28 -3.42 2.08 5.87
N VAL A 29 -2.69 2.27 6.95
CA VAL A 29 -3.10 1.72 8.25
C VAL A 29 -4.40 2.36 8.71
N ALA A 30 -4.54 3.67 8.56
CA ALA A 30 -5.76 4.37 8.94
C ALA A 30 -6.97 3.85 8.16
N LEU A 31 -6.81 3.64 6.86
CA LEU A 31 -7.89 3.11 6.02
C LEU A 31 -8.18 1.65 6.35
N ALA A 32 -7.16 0.88 6.68
CA ALA A 32 -7.33 -0.54 6.99
C ALA A 32 -8.20 -0.76 8.23
N SER A 33 -8.33 0.26 9.07
CA SER A 33 -9.19 0.15 10.25
C SER A 33 -10.67 -0.06 9.88
N GLU A 34 -11.05 0.23 8.64
CA GLU A 34 -12.41 0.00 8.16
C GLU A 34 -12.66 -1.44 7.74
N TYR A 35 -11.62 -2.26 7.69
CA TYR A 35 -11.72 -3.65 7.26
C TYR A 35 -11.72 -4.59 8.45
N SER A 36 -12.12 -5.84 8.21
CA SER A 36 -11.92 -6.89 9.20
C SER A 36 -10.43 -7.10 9.42
N THR A 37 -10.06 -7.75 10.52
CA THR A 37 -8.66 -8.00 10.84
C THR A 37 -7.95 -8.74 9.70
N GLU A 38 -8.62 -9.76 9.15
CA GLU A 38 -8.06 -10.56 8.07
C GLU A 38 -7.85 -9.71 6.81
N GLN A 39 -8.86 -8.91 6.45
CA GLN A 39 -8.78 -8.06 5.28
C GLN A 39 -7.74 -6.95 5.43
N SER A 40 -7.64 -6.37 6.63
CA SER A 40 -6.66 -5.31 6.84
C SER A 40 -5.23 -5.85 6.77
N SER A 41 -4.98 -7.06 7.28
CA SER A 41 -3.66 -7.68 7.14
C SER A 41 -3.30 -7.89 5.68
N ARG A 42 -4.23 -8.40 4.87
CA ARG A 42 -4.01 -8.60 3.45
C ARG A 42 -3.72 -7.29 2.74
N PHE A 43 -4.49 -6.27 3.07
CA PHE A 43 -4.34 -4.96 2.45
C PHE A 43 -2.97 -4.37 2.76
N ILE A 44 -2.57 -4.35 4.03
CA ILE A 44 -1.29 -3.79 4.43
C ILE A 44 -0.14 -4.58 3.81
N ASN A 45 -0.22 -5.91 3.85
CA ASN A 45 0.83 -6.75 3.27
C ASN A 45 0.95 -6.52 1.76
N GLY A 46 -0.18 -6.33 1.08
CA GLY A 46 -0.19 -6.05 -0.35
C GLY A 46 0.48 -4.72 -0.68
N VAL A 47 0.18 -3.67 0.09
CA VAL A 47 0.79 -2.36 -0.13
C VAL A 47 2.30 -2.43 0.11
N VAL A 48 2.71 -3.02 1.22
CA VAL A 48 4.12 -3.14 1.56
C VAL A 48 4.85 -3.99 0.51
N GLY A 49 4.25 -5.10 0.09
CA GLY A 49 4.84 -5.97 -0.91
C GLY A 49 5.04 -5.29 -2.25
N SER A 50 4.04 -4.54 -2.70
CA SER A 50 4.12 -3.81 -3.97
C SER A 50 5.20 -2.74 -3.94
N ILE A 51 5.29 -2.00 -2.87
CA ILE A 51 6.30 -0.95 -2.72
C ILE A 51 7.69 -1.56 -2.64
N SER A 52 7.84 -2.65 -1.89
CA SER A 52 9.12 -3.34 -1.77
C SER A 52 9.60 -3.87 -3.13
N GLU A 53 8.70 -4.43 -3.91
CA GLU A 53 9.02 -4.94 -5.24
C GLU A 53 9.46 -3.82 -6.16
N GLU A 54 8.76 -2.69 -6.12
CA GLU A 54 9.12 -1.50 -6.90
C GLU A 54 10.51 -1.00 -6.53
N THR A 55 10.79 -0.91 -5.25
CA THR A 55 12.08 -0.45 -4.75
C THR A 55 13.20 -1.38 -5.20
N ARG A 56 12.97 -2.69 -5.12
CA ARG A 56 13.96 -3.68 -5.55
C ARG A 56 14.27 -3.53 -7.03
N THR A 57 13.24 -3.35 -7.84
CA THR A 57 13.39 -3.19 -9.28
C THR A 57 14.17 -1.93 -9.62
N ASN A 58 13.93 -0.85 -8.88
CA ASN A 58 14.55 0.44 -9.16
C ASN A 58 15.96 0.58 -8.57
N SER A 59 16.35 -0.31 -7.70
CA SER A 59 17.65 -0.21 -7.01
C SER A 59 18.81 -0.71 -7.85
N ASN A 60 18.55 -1.19 -9.05
CA ASN A 60 19.60 -1.58 -9.97
C ASN A 60 20.12 -0.37 -10.77
#